data_98991d316b9388be8d37acda70b9f9ed
#
_entry.id   98991d316b9388be8d37acda70b9f9ed
#
_cell.length_a   1.000
_cell.length_b   1.000
_cell.length_c   1.000
_cell.angle_alpha   90.00
_cell.angle_beta   90.00
_cell.angle_gamma   90.00
#
_symmetry.space_group_name_H-M   'P 1'
#
loop_
_entity.id
_entity.type
_entity.pdbx_description
1 polymer ?
#
loop_
_entity_poly.entity_id
_entity_poly.type
_entity_poly.pdbx_seq_one_letter_code
_entity_poly.pdbx_strand_id
1 'polypeptide(L)'
;MRYRTIVTVMGGLAALLSAIDLQAGPIDASRHTHPEKVQLVHEAEHSVDHAWEVYHRAALGGTVASPDLQAQIEQHLHEARTLVTQAQEAADRGDAGVVERLVGQIKSHTDQAIAGSKEQKK
;
A
#
# COMPACT_ATOMS: atom_id res chain seq x y z
N MET A 1 -25.92 42.89 43.46
CA MET A 1 -24.59 42.52 43.87
C MET A 1 -24.21 41.12 43.56
N ARG A 2 -25.10 40.35 43.17
CA ARG A 2 -24.81 38.94 42.99
C ARG A 2 -24.89 38.49 41.57
N TYR A 3 -24.84 39.40 40.69
CA TYR A 3 -25.10 39.10 39.30
C TYR A 3 -23.86 39.04 38.48
N ARG A 4 -22.73 39.06 39.14
CA ARG A 4 -21.47 39.21 38.43
C ARG A 4 -20.88 37.94 37.92
N THR A 5 -21.46 36.83 38.29
CA THR A 5 -20.87 35.55 38.04
C THR A 5 -21.22 34.90 36.73
N ILE A 6 -22.07 35.54 35.95
CA ILE A 6 -22.62 34.88 34.77
C ILE A 6 -21.77 35.11 33.52
N VAL A 7 -20.93 36.11 33.56
CA VAL A 7 -20.20 36.55 32.36
C VAL A 7 -19.00 35.69 31.98
N THR A 8 -18.51 34.92 32.95
CA THR A 8 -17.24 34.26 32.80
C THR A 8 -17.29 32.95 32.01
N VAL A 9 -18.49 32.45 31.78
CA VAL A 9 -18.64 31.11 31.17
C VAL A 9 -18.56 31.15 29.66
N MET A 10 -18.84 32.29 29.09
CA MET A 10 -18.91 32.41 27.63
C MET A 10 -17.56 32.48 26.92
N GLY A 11 -16.55 32.90 27.62
CA GLY A 11 -15.23 33.07 27.00
C GLY A 11 -14.49 31.77 26.75
N GLY A 12 -14.81 30.73 27.49
CA GLY A 12 -14.08 29.47 27.39
C GLY A 12 -14.44 28.64 26.15
N LEU A 13 -15.63 28.80 25.68
CA LEU A 13 -16.10 28.01 24.53
C LEU A 13 -15.47 28.48 23.21
N ALA A 14 -15.25 29.78 23.08
CA ALA A 14 -14.64 30.31 21.88
C ALA A 14 -13.20 29.86 21.70
N ALA A 15 -12.48 29.74 22.80
CA ALA A 15 -11.09 29.27 22.77
C ALA A 15 -10.96 27.82 22.34
N LEU A 16 -11.92 27.01 22.72
CA LEU A 16 -11.93 25.59 22.31
C LEU A 16 -12.17 25.40 20.81
N LEU A 17 -13.04 26.21 20.23
CA LEU A 17 -13.29 26.16 18.81
C LEU A 17 -12.08 26.58 17.99
N SER A 18 -11.34 27.55 18.47
CA SER A 18 -10.11 27.98 17.79
C SER A 18 -9.03 26.91 17.78
N ALA A 19 -8.95 26.13 18.84
CA ALA A 19 -7.98 25.05 18.89
C ALA A 19 -8.31 23.91 17.92
N ILE A 20 -9.58 23.65 17.67
CA ILE A 20 -10.00 22.65 16.72
C ILE A 20 -9.66 23.07 15.29
N ASP A 21 -9.87 24.33 14.98
CA ASP A 21 -9.56 24.86 13.66
C ASP A 21 -8.08 24.78 13.33
N LEU A 22 -7.24 25.00 14.31
CA LEU A 22 -5.79 24.89 14.15
C LEU A 22 -5.33 23.48 13.87
N GLN A 23 -6.04 22.48 14.37
CA GLN A 23 -5.69 21.09 14.11
C GLN A 23 -6.16 20.59 12.76
N ALA A 24 -7.21 21.17 12.23
CA ALA A 24 -7.72 20.79 10.92
C ALA A 24 -6.93 21.40 9.78
N GLY A 25 -6.30 22.55 10.03
CA GLY A 25 -5.62 23.33 8.99
C GLY A 25 -4.21 22.93 8.68
N PRO A 26 -3.38 22.53 9.65
CA PRO A 26 -1.98 22.33 9.35
C PRO A 26 -1.76 21.08 8.52
N ILE A 27 -1.39 21.32 7.32
CA ILE A 27 -0.73 20.35 6.51
C ILE A 27 0.59 20.06 7.22
N ASP A 28 0.76 18.83 7.62
CA ASP A 28 2.00 18.41 8.24
C ASP A 28 3.11 18.45 7.20
N ALA A 29 3.83 19.56 7.16
CA ALA A 29 4.93 19.79 6.23
C ALA A 29 6.10 18.81 6.48
N SER A 30 6.08 18.06 7.58
CA SER A 30 7.08 17.04 7.84
C SER A 30 6.80 15.73 7.11
N ARG A 31 5.60 15.56 6.57
CA ARG A 31 5.29 14.44 5.70
C ARG A 31 5.80 14.74 4.29
N HIS A 32 7.02 14.36 4.07
CA HIS A 32 7.58 14.41 2.74
C HIS A 32 6.94 13.31 1.91
N THR A 33 5.99 13.69 1.09
CA THR A 33 5.50 12.79 0.05
C THR A 33 6.60 12.69 -1.00
N HIS A 34 7.03 11.47 -1.26
CA HIS A 34 7.96 11.15 -2.33
C HIS A 34 7.15 10.65 -3.53
N PRO A 35 6.76 11.52 -4.47
CA PRO A 35 5.92 11.12 -5.61
C PRO A 35 6.52 9.98 -6.42
N GLU A 36 7.85 9.93 -6.52
CA GLU A 36 8.55 8.85 -7.20
C GLU A 36 8.39 7.51 -6.48
N LYS A 37 8.22 7.51 -5.15
CA LYS A 37 7.99 6.28 -4.39
C LYS A 37 6.56 5.79 -4.51
N VAL A 38 5.60 6.72 -4.54
CA VAL A 38 4.20 6.40 -4.85
C VAL A 38 4.10 5.78 -6.24
N GLN A 39 4.82 6.34 -7.21
CA GLN A 39 4.86 5.81 -8.58
C GLN A 39 5.44 4.40 -8.62
N LEU A 40 6.53 4.15 -7.89
CA LEU A 40 7.14 2.81 -7.79
C LEU A 40 6.15 1.78 -7.25
N VAL A 41 5.40 2.13 -6.22
CA VAL A 41 4.39 1.23 -5.64
C VAL A 41 3.29 0.95 -6.67
N HIS A 42 2.86 1.96 -7.39
CA HIS A 42 1.84 1.82 -8.41
C HIS A 42 2.29 0.91 -9.56
N GLU A 43 3.52 1.07 -10.00
CA GLU A 43 4.13 0.18 -11.00
C GLU A 43 4.25 -1.26 -10.49
N ALA A 44 4.61 -1.43 -9.23
CA ALA A 44 4.67 -2.75 -8.60
C ALA A 44 3.28 -3.40 -8.55
N GLU A 45 2.24 -2.64 -8.22
CA GLU A 45 0.87 -3.12 -8.23
C GLU A 45 0.46 -3.62 -9.62
N HIS A 46 0.75 -2.85 -10.66
CA HIS A 46 0.51 -3.27 -12.04
C HIS A 46 1.27 -4.54 -12.41
N SER A 47 2.49 -4.67 -11.92
CA SER A 47 3.29 -5.89 -12.15
C SER A 47 2.64 -7.11 -11.51
N VAL A 48 2.08 -6.97 -10.33
CA VAL A 48 1.34 -8.05 -9.66
C VAL A 48 0.08 -8.42 -10.45
N ASP A 49 -0.67 -7.44 -10.92
CA ASP A 49 -1.85 -7.67 -11.74
C ASP A 49 -1.50 -8.41 -13.02
N HIS A 50 -0.42 -8.00 -13.67
CA HIS A 50 0.07 -8.68 -14.88
C HIS A 50 0.48 -10.13 -14.57
N ALA A 51 1.18 -10.37 -13.48
CA ALA A 51 1.56 -11.73 -13.09
C ALA A 51 0.35 -12.63 -12.83
N TRP A 52 -0.70 -12.11 -12.19
CA TRP A 52 -1.96 -12.80 -12.02
C TRP A 52 -2.61 -13.14 -13.37
N GLU A 53 -2.60 -12.21 -14.30
CA GLU A 53 -3.15 -12.43 -15.65
C GLU A 53 -2.40 -13.54 -16.37
N VAL A 54 -1.08 -13.53 -16.35
CA VAL A 54 -0.24 -14.57 -16.97
C VAL A 54 -0.55 -15.93 -16.36
N TYR A 55 -0.64 -16.00 -15.04
CA TYR A 55 -0.95 -17.23 -14.34
C TYR A 55 -2.36 -17.74 -14.68
N HIS A 56 -3.37 -16.88 -14.65
CA HIS A 56 -4.74 -17.28 -14.96
C HIS A 56 -4.88 -17.84 -16.37
N ARG A 57 -4.22 -17.23 -17.34
CA ARG A 57 -4.21 -17.76 -18.70
C ARG A 57 -3.60 -19.15 -18.76
N ALA A 58 -2.49 -19.35 -18.10
CA ALA A 58 -1.82 -20.65 -18.05
C ALA A 58 -2.68 -21.69 -17.36
N ALA A 59 -3.29 -21.34 -16.23
CA ALA A 59 -4.15 -22.24 -15.46
C ALA A 59 -5.41 -22.63 -16.25
N LEU A 60 -6.10 -21.65 -16.85
CA LEU A 60 -7.29 -21.89 -17.65
C LEU A 60 -6.99 -22.70 -18.92
N GLY A 61 -5.83 -22.47 -19.52
CA GLY A 61 -5.37 -23.23 -20.67
C GLY A 61 -4.83 -24.60 -20.35
N GLY A 62 -4.75 -24.96 -19.07
CA GLY A 62 -4.20 -26.24 -18.63
C GLY A 62 -2.71 -26.39 -18.89
N THR A 63 -1.97 -25.31 -19.00
CA THR A 63 -0.54 -25.33 -19.34
C THR A 63 0.40 -25.25 -18.17
N VAL A 64 -0.10 -25.07 -16.93
CA VAL A 64 0.73 -25.11 -15.73
C VAL A 64 1.25 -26.55 -15.55
N ALA A 65 2.56 -26.68 -15.33
CA ALA A 65 3.27 -27.95 -15.44
C ALA A 65 2.80 -28.99 -14.41
N SER A 66 2.41 -28.58 -13.20
CA SER A 66 1.96 -29.49 -12.16
C SER A 66 1.09 -28.77 -11.12
N PRO A 67 0.27 -29.51 -10.35
CA PRO A 67 -0.49 -28.92 -9.23
C PRO A 67 0.40 -28.31 -8.14
N ASP A 68 1.57 -28.88 -7.89
CA ASP A 68 2.52 -28.35 -6.91
C ASP A 68 3.08 -27.01 -7.38
N LEU A 69 3.42 -26.90 -8.65
CA LEU A 69 3.88 -25.64 -9.23
C LEU A 69 2.77 -24.59 -9.19
N GLN A 70 1.53 -24.98 -9.47
CA GLN A 70 0.38 -24.11 -9.37
C GLN A 70 0.26 -23.50 -7.97
N ALA A 71 0.37 -24.34 -6.93
CA ALA A 71 0.32 -23.89 -5.54
C ALA A 71 1.47 -22.91 -5.22
N GLN A 72 2.66 -23.18 -5.71
CA GLN A 72 3.82 -22.28 -5.52
C GLN A 72 3.61 -20.93 -6.21
N ILE A 73 3.09 -20.93 -7.42
CA ILE A 73 2.77 -19.68 -8.14
C ILE A 73 1.76 -18.87 -7.37
N GLU A 74 0.69 -19.49 -6.91
CA GLU A 74 -0.34 -18.80 -6.12
C GLU A 74 0.25 -18.22 -4.84
N GLN A 75 1.13 -18.94 -4.18
CA GLN A 75 1.81 -18.44 -2.98
C GLN A 75 2.62 -17.18 -3.29
N HIS A 76 3.41 -17.19 -4.35
CA HIS A 76 4.17 -16.00 -4.76
C HIS A 76 3.27 -14.81 -5.08
N LEU A 77 2.14 -15.05 -5.73
CA LEU A 77 1.18 -14.00 -6.08
C LEU A 77 0.49 -13.42 -4.85
N HIS A 78 0.12 -14.25 -3.88
CA HIS A 78 -0.45 -13.78 -2.62
C HIS A 78 0.57 -13.00 -1.79
N GLU A 79 1.80 -13.45 -1.71
CA GLU A 79 2.89 -12.73 -1.05
C GLU A 79 3.10 -11.36 -1.70
N ALA A 80 3.12 -11.32 -3.03
CA ALA A 80 3.27 -10.06 -3.76
C ALA A 80 2.14 -9.07 -3.41
N ARG A 81 0.89 -9.52 -3.31
CA ARG A 81 -0.24 -8.68 -2.90
C ARG A 81 -0.07 -8.11 -1.49
N THR A 82 0.35 -8.95 -0.56
CA THR A 82 0.62 -8.52 0.82
C THR A 82 1.71 -7.45 0.85
N LEU A 83 2.78 -7.66 0.09
CA LEU A 83 3.88 -6.72 0.02
C LEU A 83 3.48 -5.39 -0.64
N VAL A 84 2.58 -5.40 -1.63
CA VAL A 84 2.04 -4.17 -2.22
C VAL A 84 1.32 -3.35 -1.15
N THR A 85 0.49 -3.96 -0.34
CA THR A 85 -0.21 -3.27 0.76
C THR A 85 0.79 -2.63 1.72
N GLN A 86 1.82 -3.37 2.12
CA GLN A 86 2.87 -2.85 3.00
C GLN A 86 3.65 -1.71 2.34
N ALA A 87 3.92 -1.81 1.05
CA ALA A 87 4.61 -0.75 0.31
C ALA A 87 3.76 0.53 0.21
N GLN A 88 2.45 0.39 0.01
CA GLN A 88 1.52 1.53 0.04
C GLN A 88 1.54 2.23 1.41
N GLU A 89 1.47 1.45 2.48
CA GLU A 89 1.56 1.99 3.84
C GLU A 89 2.89 2.70 4.10
N ALA A 90 3.99 2.14 3.63
CA ALA A 90 5.32 2.75 3.75
C ALA A 90 5.40 4.05 2.96
N ALA A 91 4.83 4.08 1.75
CA ALA A 91 4.77 5.30 0.94
C ALA A 91 3.96 6.39 1.64
N ASP A 92 2.84 6.02 2.26
CA ASP A 92 1.99 6.96 3.02
C ASP A 92 2.72 7.54 4.23
N ARG A 93 3.61 6.78 4.84
CA ARG A 93 4.46 7.26 5.94
C ARG A 93 5.66 8.08 5.45
N GLY A 94 5.92 8.10 4.16
CA GLY A 94 7.11 8.74 3.60
C GLY A 94 8.40 7.96 3.82
N ASP A 95 8.32 6.67 4.03
CA ASP A 95 9.47 5.81 4.30
C ASP A 95 10.01 5.23 2.98
N ALA A 96 10.80 6.05 2.29
CA ALA A 96 11.32 5.73 0.96
C ALA A 96 12.20 4.47 0.92
N GLY A 97 13.00 4.25 1.93
CA GLY A 97 13.89 3.07 2.01
C GLY A 97 13.12 1.77 2.12
N VAL A 98 12.06 1.77 2.93
CA VAL A 98 11.17 0.61 3.07
C VAL A 98 10.42 0.35 1.76
N VAL A 99 9.94 1.39 1.09
CA VAL A 99 9.28 1.25 -0.22
C VAL A 99 10.20 0.56 -1.21
N GLU A 100 11.44 1.01 -1.36
CA GLU A 100 12.39 0.42 -2.30
C GLU A 100 12.63 -1.06 -2.01
N ARG A 101 12.82 -1.40 -0.75
CA ARG A 101 13.04 -2.80 -0.34
C ARG A 101 11.83 -3.67 -0.67
N LEU A 102 10.63 -3.19 -0.33
CA LEU A 102 9.39 -3.94 -0.56
C LEU A 102 9.11 -4.10 -2.06
N VAL A 103 9.33 -3.07 -2.85
CA VAL A 103 9.18 -3.15 -4.32
C VAL A 103 10.13 -4.17 -4.91
N GLY A 104 11.37 -4.26 -4.41
CA GLY A 104 12.31 -5.30 -4.81
C GLY A 104 11.81 -6.71 -4.51
N GLN A 105 11.21 -6.91 -3.33
CA GLN A 105 10.61 -8.19 -2.95
C GLN A 105 9.39 -8.53 -3.82
N ILE A 106 8.55 -7.55 -4.11
CA ILE A 106 7.39 -7.72 -5.00
C ILE A 106 7.87 -8.20 -6.37
N LYS A 107 8.89 -7.54 -6.91
CA LYS A 107 9.45 -7.92 -8.20
C LYS A 107 9.96 -9.37 -8.20
N SER A 108 10.64 -9.79 -7.16
CA SER A 108 11.12 -11.17 -7.02
C SER A 108 9.97 -12.17 -7.08
N HIS A 109 8.90 -11.93 -6.34
CA HIS A 109 7.74 -12.83 -6.33
C HIS A 109 7.01 -12.84 -7.68
N THR A 110 6.82 -11.68 -8.31
CA THR A 110 6.15 -11.60 -9.62
C THR A 110 6.97 -12.28 -10.70
N ASP A 111 8.29 -12.10 -10.71
CA ASP A 111 9.17 -12.77 -11.68
C ASP A 111 9.11 -14.29 -11.52
N GLN A 112 9.10 -14.80 -10.30
CA GLN A 112 8.98 -16.23 -10.03
C GLN A 112 7.61 -16.78 -10.46
N ALA A 113 6.55 -16.05 -10.20
CA ALA A 113 5.21 -16.43 -10.62
C ALA A 113 5.08 -16.52 -12.15
N ILE A 114 5.62 -15.53 -12.85
CA ILE A 114 5.60 -15.50 -14.32
C ILE A 114 6.45 -16.64 -14.88
N ALA A 115 7.64 -16.83 -14.36
CA ALA A 115 8.51 -17.92 -14.80
C ALA A 115 7.85 -19.29 -14.61
N GLY A 116 7.23 -19.51 -13.43
CA GLY A 116 6.51 -20.74 -13.16
C GLY A 116 5.33 -20.96 -14.09
N SER A 117 4.61 -19.88 -14.43
CA SER A 117 3.46 -19.95 -15.34
C SER A 117 3.84 -20.30 -16.77
N LYS A 118 5.09 -20.04 -17.14
CA LYS A 118 5.63 -20.35 -18.48
C LYS A 118 6.40 -21.67 -18.55
N GLU A 119 6.55 -22.33 -17.40
CA GLU A 119 7.24 -23.62 -17.36
C GLU A 119 6.43 -24.67 -18.12
N GLN A 120 7.11 -25.38 -19.03
CA GLN A 120 6.41 -26.35 -19.88
C GLN A 120 6.23 -27.68 -19.16
N LYS A 121 5.09 -28.30 -19.42
CA LYS A 121 4.87 -29.69 -19.03
C LYS A 121 5.87 -30.58 -19.75
N LYS A 122 6.48 -31.42 -18.97
CA LYS A 122 7.34 -32.49 -19.50
C LYS A 122 6.52 -33.71 -19.92
#